data_595d33dd29210183ab5cbf30528a3a5a
#
_entry.id   595d33dd29210183ab5cbf30528a3a5a
#
_cell.length_a   1.000
_cell.length_b   1.000
_cell.length_c   1.000
_cell.angle_alpha   90.00
_cell.angle_beta   90.00
_cell.angle_gamma   90.00
#
_symmetry.space_group_name_H-M   'P 1'
#
loop_
_entity.id
_entity.type
_entity.pdbx_description
1 polymer ?
#
loop_
_entity_poly.entity_id
_entity_poly.type
_entity_poly.pdbx_seq_one_letter_code
_entity_poly.pdbx_strand_id
1 'polypeptide(L)'
;MSFAAVNPLDIMNITGAVKLIQNYKMPLTLGNEVIGEIVALGAKVSKFKKGDVVYSRLPLDKIGAFAEYISVDSDAVALRPKSLDEKHAVGVPLTGLTAYQAFVEELEAIPGETVFIAGGSGSFGQMAVPIAKSMGLKVIVSGSLRRKDYIMSLGADQYLDYKTEEYWTHLSNIDYVIDTVGLSEIEHEFSILRPGGKLVSLIAGPNGAFAKKHSLPFWKQMLFGIAGRNLDKLAKKHEADYRFLFVREDGHQLSKISRLIDEYNIVPEIDEHIFTIDQVNEALNLVRGGHVNGKVVIDFNN
;
A
#
# COMPACT_ATOMS: atom_id res chain seq x y z
N MET A 1 -19.71 8.36 -7.90
CA MET A 1 -18.82 7.82 -6.86
C MET A 1 -19.13 8.48 -5.55
N SER A 2 -18.89 7.81 -4.41
CA SER A 2 -19.12 8.43 -3.10
C SER A 2 -17.86 9.13 -2.58
N PHE A 3 -16.73 8.41 -2.60
CA PHE A 3 -15.44 8.93 -2.17
C PHE A 3 -14.30 8.43 -3.04
N ALA A 4 -13.23 9.22 -3.12
CA ALA A 4 -11.92 8.80 -3.60
C ALA A 4 -10.85 9.11 -2.54
N ALA A 5 -9.80 8.28 -2.46
CA ALA A 5 -8.70 8.55 -1.56
C ALA A 5 -7.48 9.10 -2.31
N VAL A 6 -6.81 10.07 -1.68
CA VAL A 6 -5.59 10.70 -2.21
C VAL A 6 -4.36 10.00 -1.64
N ASN A 7 -3.44 9.66 -2.51
CA ASN A 7 -2.26 8.86 -2.18
C ASN A 7 -0.96 9.52 -2.65
N PRO A 8 0.19 9.22 -2.03
CA PRO A 8 1.48 9.61 -2.59
C PRO A 8 1.67 9.13 -4.05
N LEU A 9 1.03 8.03 -4.44
CA LEU A 9 1.04 7.51 -5.81
C LEU A 9 0.43 8.49 -6.82
N ASP A 10 -0.59 9.27 -6.44
CA ASP A 10 -1.18 10.30 -7.32
C ASP A 10 -0.16 11.41 -7.62
N ILE A 11 0.66 11.78 -6.63
CA ILE A 11 1.76 12.74 -6.82
C ILE A 11 2.84 12.15 -7.73
N MET A 12 3.16 10.87 -7.57
CA MET A 12 4.11 10.16 -8.44
C MET A 12 3.59 10.06 -9.88
N ASN A 13 2.28 9.94 -10.08
CA ASN A 13 1.67 10.00 -11.40
C ASN A 13 1.84 11.40 -12.04
N ILE A 14 1.63 12.49 -11.29
CA ILE A 14 1.82 13.86 -11.76
C ILE A 14 3.28 14.11 -12.17
N THR A 15 4.22 13.70 -11.34
CA THR A 15 5.65 13.92 -11.56
C THR A 15 6.27 12.98 -12.59
N GLY A 16 5.56 11.91 -12.98
CA GLY A 16 6.08 10.88 -13.88
C GLY A 16 7.03 9.88 -13.23
N ALA A 17 7.21 9.91 -11.92
CA ALA A 17 8.14 9.03 -11.18
C ALA A 17 7.86 7.54 -11.39
N VAL A 18 6.60 7.16 -11.60
CA VAL A 18 6.17 5.77 -11.81
C VAL A 18 5.93 5.41 -13.29
N LYS A 19 6.19 6.31 -14.23
CA LYS A 19 5.85 6.14 -15.65
C LYS A 19 6.55 4.94 -16.31
N LEU A 20 7.70 4.54 -15.79
CA LEU A 20 8.41 3.35 -16.29
C LEU A 20 7.73 2.03 -15.88
N ILE A 21 6.99 2.03 -14.78
CA ILE A 21 6.25 0.87 -14.26
C ILE A 21 4.80 0.93 -14.73
N GLN A 22 4.14 2.05 -14.46
CA GLN A 22 2.75 2.31 -14.80
C GLN A 22 2.67 3.10 -16.12
N ASN A 23 2.12 2.49 -17.17
CA ASN A 23 2.03 3.14 -18.48
C ASN A 23 0.76 4.00 -18.56
N TYR A 24 0.93 5.31 -18.69
CA TYR A 24 -0.17 6.28 -18.89
C TYR A 24 0.24 7.43 -19.79
N LYS A 25 -0.76 8.12 -20.34
CA LYS A 25 -0.58 9.31 -21.19
C LYS A 25 -1.29 10.50 -20.56
N MET A 26 -0.74 11.70 -20.78
CA MET A 26 -1.42 12.96 -20.43
C MET A 26 -2.23 13.48 -21.63
N PRO A 27 -3.38 14.15 -21.41
CA PRO A 27 -4.00 14.44 -20.10
C PRO A 27 -4.57 13.18 -19.44
N LEU A 28 -4.58 13.13 -18.11
CA LEU A 28 -4.99 11.98 -17.30
C LEU A 28 -5.85 12.46 -16.15
N THR A 29 -7.02 11.84 -15.95
CA THR A 29 -7.77 11.95 -14.70
C THR A 29 -7.04 11.17 -13.61
N LEU A 30 -6.70 11.83 -12.51
CA LEU A 30 -5.97 11.22 -11.39
C LEU A 30 -6.90 10.41 -10.48
N GLY A 31 -6.29 9.82 -9.47
CA GLY A 31 -6.95 9.01 -8.45
C GLY A 31 -6.81 7.51 -8.71
N ASN A 32 -6.22 6.84 -7.72
CA ASN A 32 -5.90 5.41 -7.79
C ASN A 32 -6.86 4.54 -6.96
N GLU A 33 -7.70 5.16 -6.13
CA GLU A 33 -8.49 4.47 -5.11
C GLU A 33 -9.88 5.08 -4.97
N VAL A 34 -10.93 4.24 -4.96
CA VAL A 34 -12.32 4.70 -5.06
C VAL A 34 -13.28 3.78 -4.33
N ILE A 35 -14.40 4.36 -3.89
CA ILE A 35 -15.61 3.67 -3.48
C ILE A 35 -16.84 4.31 -4.12
N GLY A 36 -17.86 3.53 -4.44
CA GLY A 36 -19.10 4.05 -4.99
C GLY A 36 -20.11 2.96 -5.32
N GLU A 37 -21.29 3.39 -5.73
CA GLU A 37 -22.40 2.52 -6.11
C GLU A 37 -22.33 2.13 -7.60
N ILE A 38 -22.62 0.88 -7.90
CA ILE A 38 -22.73 0.39 -9.28
C ILE A 38 -24.04 0.91 -9.91
N VAL A 39 -23.90 1.77 -10.91
CA VAL A 39 -25.05 2.33 -11.66
C VAL A 39 -25.34 1.58 -12.96
N ALA A 40 -24.34 0.93 -13.54
CA ALA A 40 -24.47 0.11 -14.76
C ALA A 40 -23.48 -1.05 -14.75
N LEU A 41 -23.81 -2.13 -15.44
CA LEU A 41 -23.01 -3.35 -15.56
C LEU A 41 -22.86 -3.75 -17.02
N GLY A 42 -21.66 -4.22 -17.38
CA GLY A 42 -21.45 -4.89 -18.65
C GLY A 42 -22.24 -6.21 -18.74
N ALA A 43 -22.67 -6.58 -19.92
CA ALA A 43 -23.56 -7.75 -20.15
C ALA A 43 -22.97 -9.09 -19.65
N LYS A 44 -21.66 -9.18 -19.45
CA LYS A 44 -20.97 -10.41 -18.99
C LYS A 44 -20.72 -10.43 -17.49
N VAL A 45 -21.06 -9.36 -16.76
CA VAL A 45 -20.81 -9.26 -15.31
C VAL A 45 -21.98 -9.90 -14.57
N SER A 46 -21.72 -10.96 -13.82
CA SER A 46 -22.73 -11.70 -13.04
C SER A 46 -22.52 -11.67 -11.52
N LYS A 47 -21.32 -11.30 -11.08
CA LYS A 47 -20.92 -11.31 -9.64
C LYS A 47 -21.39 -10.09 -8.86
N PHE A 48 -21.88 -9.07 -9.54
CA PHE A 48 -22.41 -7.84 -8.95
C PHE A 48 -23.78 -7.49 -9.54
N LYS A 49 -24.50 -6.62 -8.84
CA LYS A 49 -25.76 -6.03 -9.30
C LYS A 49 -25.73 -4.51 -9.15
N LYS A 50 -26.63 -3.83 -9.87
CA LYS A 50 -26.87 -2.41 -9.71
C LYS A 50 -27.31 -2.11 -8.27
N GLY A 51 -26.76 -1.04 -7.68
CA GLY A 51 -26.96 -0.67 -6.28
C GLY A 51 -25.95 -1.28 -5.31
N ASP A 52 -25.09 -2.21 -5.75
CA ASP A 52 -23.99 -2.70 -4.90
C ASP A 52 -22.98 -1.58 -4.67
N VAL A 53 -22.55 -1.41 -3.43
CA VAL A 53 -21.45 -0.51 -3.07
C VAL A 53 -20.15 -1.28 -3.12
N VAL A 54 -19.27 -0.85 -4.03
CA VAL A 54 -17.98 -1.49 -4.32
C VAL A 54 -16.84 -0.52 -4.15
N TYR A 55 -15.64 -1.05 -3.89
CA TYR A 55 -14.43 -0.29 -3.76
C TYR A 55 -13.29 -0.92 -4.55
N SER A 56 -12.29 -0.12 -4.91
CA SER A 56 -11.20 -0.57 -5.75
C SER A 56 -9.92 0.24 -5.56
N ARG A 57 -8.79 -0.43 -5.65
CA ARG A 57 -7.57 0.13 -6.19
C ARG A 57 -7.67 -0.05 -7.70
N LEU A 58 -7.74 1.03 -8.44
CA LEU A 58 -7.98 1.01 -9.88
C LEU A 58 -6.84 0.35 -10.66
N PRO A 59 -7.11 -0.30 -11.80
CA PRO A 59 -6.08 -0.87 -12.67
C PRO A 59 -4.98 0.14 -13.02
N LEU A 60 -3.73 -0.35 -13.11
CA LEU A 60 -2.55 0.48 -13.35
C LEU A 60 -2.62 1.28 -14.66
N ASP A 61 -3.27 0.74 -15.66
CA ASP A 61 -3.45 1.35 -16.99
C ASP A 61 -4.74 2.18 -17.11
N LYS A 62 -5.59 2.17 -16.08
CA LYS A 62 -6.90 2.81 -16.10
C LYS A 62 -7.27 3.44 -14.74
N ILE A 63 -6.42 4.33 -14.24
CA ILE A 63 -6.74 5.17 -13.08
C ILE A 63 -7.75 6.26 -13.45
N GLY A 64 -8.29 6.97 -12.48
CA GLY A 64 -9.23 8.07 -12.73
C GLY A 64 -10.33 8.19 -11.68
N ALA A 65 -9.99 7.96 -10.40
CA ALA A 65 -10.94 8.05 -9.29
C ALA A 65 -11.42 9.47 -8.98
N PHE A 66 -10.72 10.50 -9.46
CA PHE A 66 -11.14 11.90 -9.26
C PHE A 66 -12.15 12.33 -10.32
N ALA A 67 -13.29 11.64 -10.35
CA ALA A 67 -14.41 11.85 -11.28
C ALA A 67 -15.70 11.35 -10.65
N GLU A 68 -16.85 11.83 -11.11
CA GLU A 68 -18.18 11.39 -10.63
C GLU A 68 -18.48 9.93 -11.02
N TYR A 69 -17.98 9.49 -12.18
CA TYR A 69 -18.20 8.14 -12.71
C TYR A 69 -16.91 7.56 -13.27
N ILE A 70 -16.76 6.26 -13.10
CA ILE A 70 -15.67 5.51 -13.71
C ILE A 70 -16.19 4.17 -14.24
N SER A 71 -15.62 3.72 -15.35
CA SER A 71 -15.81 2.35 -15.83
C SER A 71 -14.57 1.53 -15.45
N VAL A 72 -14.74 0.52 -14.62
CA VAL A 72 -13.67 -0.34 -14.11
C VAL A 72 -13.97 -1.80 -14.41
N ASP A 73 -12.92 -2.61 -14.57
CA ASP A 73 -13.06 -4.05 -14.74
C ASP A 73 -13.65 -4.67 -13.46
N SER A 74 -14.60 -5.58 -13.65
CA SER A 74 -15.23 -6.28 -12.53
C SER A 74 -14.25 -7.10 -11.69
N ASP A 75 -13.08 -7.50 -12.22
CA ASP A 75 -12.08 -8.25 -11.49
C ASP A 75 -11.18 -7.36 -10.62
N ALA A 76 -11.25 -6.03 -10.82
CA ALA A 76 -10.54 -5.05 -9.99
C ALA A 76 -11.34 -4.55 -8.78
N VAL A 77 -12.62 -4.90 -8.65
CA VAL A 77 -13.51 -4.41 -7.59
C VAL A 77 -13.95 -5.50 -6.62
N ALA A 78 -14.29 -5.10 -5.39
CA ALA A 78 -14.93 -5.94 -4.40
C ALA A 78 -16.06 -5.18 -3.70
N LEU A 79 -16.99 -5.92 -3.07
CA LEU A 79 -17.94 -5.33 -2.14
C LEU A 79 -17.18 -4.75 -0.95
N ARG A 80 -17.57 -3.55 -0.51
CA ARG A 80 -16.99 -2.96 0.69
C ARG A 80 -17.19 -3.84 1.93
N PRO A 81 -16.33 -3.75 2.95
CA PRO A 81 -16.59 -4.36 4.25
C PRO A 81 -17.93 -3.89 4.83
N LYS A 82 -18.65 -4.80 5.47
CA LYS A 82 -19.96 -4.48 6.05
C LYS A 82 -19.84 -3.61 7.32
N SER A 83 -18.76 -3.79 8.05
CA SER A 83 -18.44 -3.07 9.29
C SER A 83 -18.03 -1.61 9.07
N LEU A 84 -17.66 -1.22 7.85
CA LEU A 84 -17.23 0.15 7.54
C LEU A 84 -18.31 0.92 6.75
N ASP A 85 -18.42 2.20 7.05
CA ASP A 85 -19.08 3.15 6.15
C ASP A 85 -18.20 3.43 4.92
N GLU A 86 -18.73 4.14 3.94
CA GLU A 86 -18.03 4.40 2.68
C GLU A 86 -16.81 5.29 2.85
N LYS A 87 -16.86 6.25 3.79
CA LYS A 87 -15.77 7.16 4.08
C LYS A 87 -14.54 6.42 4.64
N HIS A 88 -14.73 5.47 5.55
CA HIS A 88 -13.63 4.66 6.07
C HIS A 88 -13.20 3.58 5.08
N ALA A 89 -14.17 2.95 4.40
CA ALA A 89 -13.87 1.89 3.46
C ALA A 89 -13.00 2.35 2.27
N VAL A 90 -13.10 3.60 1.81
CA VAL A 90 -12.25 4.12 0.72
C VAL A 90 -10.76 4.15 1.08
N GLY A 91 -10.41 4.18 2.37
CA GLY A 91 -9.02 4.16 2.84
C GLY A 91 -8.34 2.79 2.76
N VAL A 92 -9.06 1.74 2.38
CA VAL A 92 -8.59 0.35 2.42
C VAL A 92 -7.92 -0.14 1.13
N PRO A 93 -8.47 0.04 -0.08
CA PRO A 93 -8.07 -0.75 -1.24
C PRO A 93 -6.57 -0.70 -1.56
N LEU A 94 -5.98 0.49 -1.61
CA LEU A 94 -4.57 0.63 -1.97
C LEU A 94 -3.65 0.10 -0.88
N THR A 95 -3.84 0.55 0.36
CA THR A 95 -2.97 0.16 1.49
C THR A 95 -3.20 -1.28 1.93
N GLY A 96 -4.44 -1.75 1.90
CA GLY A 96 -4.78 -3.14 2.20
C GLY A 96 -4.22 -4.12 1.18
N LEU A 97 -4.35 -3.81 -0.13
CA LEU A 97 -3.73 -4.63 -1.18
C LEU A 97 -2.20 -4.58 -1.10
N THR A 98 -1.61 -3.41 -0.81
CA THR A 98 -0.16 -3.31 -0.62
C THR A 98 0.30 -4.23 0.50
N ALA A 99 -0.36 -4.20 1.66
CA ALA A 99 -0.02 -5.05 2.79
C ALA A 99 -0.24 -6.54 2.45
N TYR A 100 -1.38 -6.89 1.88
CA TYR A 100 -1.69 -8.28 1.53
C TYR A 100 -0.70 -8.85 0.51
N GLN A 101 -0.40 -8.11 -0.58
CA GLN A 101 0.56 -8.54 -1.59
C GLN A 101 1.98 -8.61 -1.02
N ALA A 102 2.37 -7.67 -0.14
CA ALA A 102 3.66 -7.74 0.55
C ALA A 102 3.80 -9.03 1.36
N PHE A 103 2.84 -9.35 2.20
CA PHE A 103 2.93 -10.54 3.07
C PHE A 103 2.76 -11.85 2.30
N VAL A 104 1.79 -11.94 1.39
CA VAL A 104 1.40 -13.20 0.74
C VAL A 104 2.25 -13.50 -0.50
N GLU A 105 2.54 -12.48 -1.34
CA GLU A 105 3.16 -12.72 -2.65
C GLU A 105 4.66 -12.42 -2.67
N GLU A 106 5.12 -11.44 -1.88
CA GLU A 106 6.53 -11.07 -1.88
C GLU A 106 7.28 -11.75 -0.73
N LEU A 107 6.78 -11.65 0.49
CA LEU A 107 7.42 -12.26 1.66
C LEU A 107 7.12 -13.74 1.76
N GLU A 108 5.95 -14.20 1.28
CA GLU A 108 5.46 -15.57 1.50
C GLU A 108 5.50 -15.90 3.00
N ALA A 109 4.97 -14.95 3.79
CA ALA A 109 5.13 -14.90 5.23
C ALA A 109 4.54 -16.13 5.95
N ILE A 110 5.27 -16.66 6.91
CA ILE A 110 4.94 -17.88 7.66
C ILE A 110 4.46 -17.51 9.07
N PRO A 111 3.34 -18.06 9.57
CA PRO A 111 2.87 -17.81 10.91
C PRO A 111 3.95 -18.09 11.98
N GLY A 112 4.06 -17.21 12.96
CA GLY A 112 5.07 -17.28 14.03
C GLY A 112 6.36 -16.54 13.74
N GLU A 113 6.66 -16.19 12.47
CA GLU A 113 7.82 -15.38 12.09
C GLU A 113 7.60 -13.90 12.41
N THR A 114 8.69 -13.14 12.40
CA THR A 114 8.72 -11.73 12.79
C THR A 114 8.89 -10.82 11.57
N VAL A 115 8.01 -9.82 11.47
CA VAL A 115 8.15 -8.73 10.49
C VAL A 115 8.47 -7.42 11.21
N PHE A 116 9.46 -6.70 10.66
CA PHE A 116 9.74 -5.31 11.00
C PHE A 116 9.17 -4.40 9.88
N ILE A 117 8.35 -3.43 10.26
CA ILE A 117 7.76 -2.44 9.34
C ILE A 117 8.42 -1.09 9.61
N ALA A 118 9.38 -0.72 8.78
CA ALA A 118 10.05 0.57 8.85
C ALA A 118 9.11 1.69 8.39
N GLY A 119 8.97 2.76 9.19
CA GLY A 119 8.07 3.87 8.88
C GLY A 119 6.58 3.52 8.94
N GLY A 120 6.21 2.44 9.64
CA GLY A 120 4.85 1.91 9.69
C GLY A 120 3.85 2.69 10.54
N SER A 121 4.08 3.97 10.82
CA SER A 121 3.16 4.82 11.60
C SER A 121 2.05 5.49 10.78
N GLY A 122 2.11 5.41 9.45
CA GLY A 122 1.17 6.05 8.52
C GLY A 122 0.02 5.11 8.08
N SER A 123 -0.69 5.53 7.01
CA SER A 123 -1.86 4.80 6.47
C SER A 123 -1.53 3.36 6.06
N PHE A 124 -0.30 3.08 5.62
CA PHE A 124 0.13 1.72 5.30
C PHE A 124 0.14 0.83 6.55
N GLY A 125 0.79 1.29 7.63
CA GLY A 125 0.89 0.52 8.88
C GLY A 125 -0.46 0.24 9.53
N GLN A 126 -1.41 1.15 9.39
CA GLN A 126 -2.78 0.94 9.89
C GLN A 126 -3.45 -0.30 9.29
N MET A 127 -3.13 -0.62 8.04
CA MET A 127 -3.62 -1.83 7.38
C MET A 127 -2.65 -3.01 7.54
N ALA A 128 -1.35 -2.75 7.46
CA ALA A 128 -0.33 -3.81 7.51
C ALA A 128 -0.25 -4.51 8.86
N VAL A 129 -0.34 -3.75 9.98
CA VAL A 129 -0.26 -4.33 11.33
C VAL A 129 -1.37 -5.36 11.58
N PRO A 130 -2.67 -5.01 11.50
CA PRO A 130 -3.72 -5.98 11.77
C PRO A 130 -3.77 -7.13 10.75
N ILE A 131 -3.43 -6.88 9.47
CA ILE A 131 -3.32 -7.94 8.46
C ILE A 131 -2.19 -8.92 8.84
N ALA A 132 -1.00 -8.44 9.22
CA ALA A 132 0.10 -9.29 9.67
C ALA A 132 -0.29 -10.09 10.91
N LYS A 133 -0.96 -9.48 11.87
CA LYS A 133 -1.46 -10.15 13.09
C LYS A 133 -2.48 -11.24 12.76
N SER A 134 -3.40 -11.00 11.83
CA SER A 134 -4.36 -12.02 11.38
C SER A 134 -3.67 -13.22 10.70
N MET A 135 -2.45 -13.03 10.17
CA MET A 135 -1.61 -14.08 9.60
C MET A 135 -0.72 -14.79 10.66
N GLY A 136 -0.83 -14.40 11.94
CA GLY A 136 -0.06 -14.99 13.03
C GLY A 136 1.40 -14.53 13.13
N LEU A 137 1.75 -13.38 12.50
CA LEU A 137 3.10 -12.82 12.59
C LEU A 137 3.33 -12.07 13.90
N LYS A 138 4.59 -12.00 14.33
CA LYS A 138 5.05 -11.01 15.30
C LYS A 138 5.38 -9.72 14.55
N VAL A 139 4.87 -8.59 15.03
CA VAL A 139 4.94 -7.31 14.31
C VAL A 139 5.69 -6.28 15.14
N ILE A 140 6.82 -5.82 14.60
CA ILE A 140 7.60 -4.71 15.14
C ILE A 140 7.46 -3.53 14.19
N VAL A 141 7.20 -2.34 14.72
CA VAL A 141 7.00 -1.13 13.90
C VAL A 141 7.97 -0.05 14.35
N SER A 142 8.59 0.66 13.42
CA SER A 142 9.21 1.95 13.70
C SER A 142 8.39 3.10 13.13
N GLY A 143 8.37 4.21 13.85
CA GLY A 143 7.60 5.37 13.45
C GLY A 143 7.71 6.53 14.42
N SER A 144 6.89 7.56 14.25
CA SER A 144 6.84 8.71 15.17
C SER A 144 6.20 8.34 16.49
N LEU A 145 6.80 8.71 17.63
CA LEU A 145 6.29 8.47 18.98
C LEU A 145 4.81 8.88 19.16
N ARG A 146 4.39 9.95 18.47
CA ARG A 146 3.01 10.44 18.48
C ARG A 146 1.98 9.37 18.06
N ARG A 147 2.38 8.39 17.25
CA ARG A 147 1.50 7.33 16.72
C ARG A 147 1.62 6.00 17.46
N LYS A 148 2.49 5.93 18.49
CA LYS A 148 2.80 4.68 19.19
C LYS A 148 1.56 3.99 19.74
N ASP A 149 0.78 4.69 20.55
CA ASP A 149 -0.38 4.09 21.24
C ASP A 149 -1.42 3.58 20.24
N TYR A 150 -1.64 4.31 19.17
CA TYR A 150 -2.55 3.91 18.11
C TYR A 150 -2.05 2.64 17.39
N ILE A 151 -0.80 2.60 16.95
CA ILE A 151 -0.25 1.43 16.24
C ILE A 151 -0.18 0.20 17.17
N MET A 152 0.15 0.40 18.44
CA MET A 152 0.11 -0.68 19.45
C MET A 152 -1.32 -1.18 19.64
N SER A 153 -2.33 -0.33 19.63
CA SER A 153 -3.74 -0.74 19.73
C SER A 153 -4.22 -1.58 18.54
N LEU A 154 -3.57 -1.45 17.36
CA LEU A 154 -3.84 -2.29 16.20
C LEU A 154 -3.21 -3.69 16.30
N GLY A 155 -2.44 -3.97 17.37
CA GLY A 155 -1.87 -5.28 17.66
C GLY A 155 -0.37 -5.41 17.37
N ALA A 156 0.37 -4.32 17.14
CA ALA A 156 1.83 -4.39 17.07
C ALA A 156 2.40 -4.94 18.38
N ASP A 157 3.40 -5.84 18.31
CA ASP A 157 4.03 -6.43 19.48
C ASP A 157 5.10 -5.51 20.09
N GLN A 158 5.72 -4.66 19.24
CA GLN A 158 6.72 -3.68 19.65
C GLN A 158 6.68 -2.44 18.75
N TYR A 159 6.94 -1.29 19.33
CA TYR A 159 7.05 -0.03 18.63
C TYR A 159 8.31 0.72 19.03
N LEU A 160 9.07 1.20 18.03
CA LEU A 160 10.32 1.93 18.18
C LEU A 160 10.19 3.36 17.63
N ASP A 161 10.59 4.35 18.42
CA ASP A 161 10.63 5.74 17.95
C ASP A 161 11.91 5.99 17.14
N TYR A 162 11.74 6.19 15.81
CA TYR A 162 12.85 6.41 14.89
C TYR A 162 13.75 7.61 15.23
N LYS A 163 13.27 8.54 16.09
CA LYS A 163 14.04 9.74 16.48
C LYS A 163 15.03 9.48 17.62
N THR A 164 14.74 8.49 18.45
CA THR A 164 15.48 8.24 19.69
C THR A 164 16.03 6.83 19.77
N GLU A 165 15.56 5.91 18.93
CA GLU A 165 15.93 4.50 18.98
C GLU A 165 16.51 4.05 17.64
N GLU A 166 17.80 3.74 17.64
CA GLU A 166 18.50 3.11 16.54
C GLU A 166 18.15 1.62 16.51
N TYR A 167 17.04 1.26 15.85
CA TYR A 167 16.48 -0.10 15.85
C TYR A 167 17.50 -1.18 15.47
N TRP A 168 18.47 -0.85 14.61
CA TRP A 168 19.54 -1.77 14.18
C TRP A 168 20.52 -2.14 15.30
N THR A 169 20.53 -1.44 16.43
CA THR A 169 21.30 -1.79 17.62
C THR A 169 20.55 -2.74 18.57
N HIS A 170 19.23 -2.86 18.39
CA HIS A 170 18.33 -3.63 19.27
C HIS A 170 17.72 -4.85 18.58
N LEU A 171 17.54 -4.78 17.24
CA LEU A 171 16.93 -5.85 16.48
C LEU A 171 17.98 -6.69 15.76
N SER A 172 17.75 -8.00 15.73
CA SER A 172 18.55 -8.95 14.92
C SER A 172 17.70 -10.20 14.64
N ASN A 173 18.12 -10.99 13.67
CA ASN A 173 17.42 -12.23 13.28
C ASN A 173 15.95 -12.03 12.90
N ILE A 174 15.63 -10.91 12.29
CA ILE A 174 14.29 -10.62 11.77
C ILE A 174 14.06 -11.40 10.48
N ASP A 175 12.89 -12.03 10.34
CA ASP A 175 12.56 -12.83 9.16
C ASP A 175 12.22 -11.97 7.96
N TYR A 176 11.46 -10.89 8.21
CA TYR A 176 10.92 -10.01 7.16
C TYR A 176 11.05 -8.55 7.51
N VAL A 177 11.38 -7.74 6.50
CA VAL A 177 11.33 -6.28 6.59
C VAL A 177 10.41 -5.73 5.51
N ILE A 178 9.56 -4.77 5.86
CA ILE A 178 8.84 -3.94 4.91
C ILE A 178 9.36 -2.51 5.04
N ASP A 179 10.01 -2.03 3.97
CA ASP A 179 10.55 -0.68 3.87
C ASP A 179 9.51 0.29 3.28
N THR A 180 9.21 1.35 4.05
CA THR A 180 8.42 2.51 3.59
C THR A 180 9.22 3.82 3.68
N VAL A 181 10.50 3.76 4.02
CA VAL A 181 11.39 4.92 4.25
C VAL A 181 12.32 5.17 3.07
N GLY A 182 12.86 4.10 2.49
CA GLY A 182 13.68 4.13 1.28
C GLY A 182 15.19 4.08 1.54
N LEU A 183 15.95 4.56 0.56
CA LEU A 183 17.40 4.33 0.46
C LEU A 183 18.22 4.82 1.67
N SER A 184 17.71 5.77 2.45
CA SER A 184 18.43 6.29 3.63
C SER A 184 18.55 5.25 4.75
N GLU A 185 17.58 4.32 4.86
CA GLU A 185 17.52 3.32 5.94
C GLU A 185 17.86 1.91 5.47
N ILE A 186 17.90 1.68 4.17
CA ILE A 186 17.94 0.35 3.56
C ILE A 186 19.09 -0.54 4.07
N GLU A 187 20.27 0.04 4.38
CA GLU A 187 21.40 -0.72 4.89
C GLU A 187 21.19 -1.20 6.33
N HIS A 188 20.58 -0.34 7.18
CA HIS A 188 20.19 -0.71 8.53
C HIS A 188 19.09 -1.79 8.52
N GLU A 189 18.14 -1.68 7.60
CA GLU A 189 17.07 -2.65 7.42
C GLU A 189 17.59 -4.02 7.01
N PHE A 190 18.60 -4.08 6.12
CA PHE A 190 19.25 -5.34 5.80
C PHE A 190 20.05 -5.92 6.97
N SER A 191 20.66 -5.07 7.80
CA SER A 191 21.55 -5.51 8.89
C SER A 191 20.83 -6.28 9.99
N ILE A 192 19.51 -6.08 10.14
CA ILE A 192 18.71 -6.77 11.16
C ILE A 192 18.13 -8.11 10.68
N LEU A 193 18.17 -8.40 9.37
CA LEU A 193 17.63 -9.64 8.82
C LEU A 193 18.48 -10.85 9.20
N ARG A 194 17.83 -11.98 9.38
CA ARG A 194 18.53 -13.28 9.43
C ARG A 194 19.05 -13.68 8.05
N PRO A 195 20.04 -14.58 7.96
CA PRO A 195 20.37 -15.22 6.67
C PRO A 195 19.13 -15.87 6.05
N GLY A 196 18.90 -15.58 4.76
CA GLY A 196 17.69 -16.01 4.03
C GLY A 196 16.43 -15.17 4.34
N GLY A 197 16.55 -14.10 5.12
CA GLY A 197 15.46 -13.16 5.37
C GLY A 197 15.09 -12.37 4.10
N LYS A 198 13.89 -11.77 4.09
CA LYS A 198 13.39 -11.04 2.92
C LYS A 198 13.06 -9.58 3.27
N LEU A 199 13.48 -8.66 2.41
CA LEU A 199 13.12 -7.24 2.48
C LEU A 199 12.26 -6.88 1.28
N VAL A 200 11.05 -6.36 1.55
CA VAL A 200 10.17 -5.77 0.55
C VAL A 200 10.18 -4.26 0.70
N SER A 201 10.63 -3.55 -0.33
CA SER A 201 10.55 -2.10 -0.37
C SER A 201 9.36 -1.62 -1.19
N LEU A 202 8.67 -0.60 -0.67
CA LEU A 202 7.59 0.11 -1.36
C LEU A 202 8.11 1.37 -2.08
N ILE A 203 9.37 1.80 -1.78
CA ILE A 203 9.86 3.11 -2.21
C ILE A 203 11.31 3.13 -2.71
N ALA A 204 12.19 2.23 -2.29
CA ALA A 204 13.62 2.25 -2.67
C ALA A 204 13.86 1.99 -4.17
N GLY A 205 12.91 1.37 -4.84
CA GLY A 205 12.89 1.23 -6.30
C GLY A 205 13.06 -0.20 -6.82
N PRO A 206 12.66 -0.42 -8.08
CA PRO A 206 12.68 -1.74 -8.70
C PRO A 206 14.10 -2.18 -9.09
N ASN A 207 14.31 -3.50 -9.07
CA ASN A 207 15.50 -4.17 -9.59
C ASN A 207 15.19 -5.04 -10.81
N GLY A 208 16.18 -5.76 -11.30
CA GLY A 208 16.02 -6.66 -12.43
C GLY A 208 15.06 -7.83 -12.16
N ALA A 209 14.99 -8.31 -10.91
CA ALA A 209 14.08 -9.38 -10.51
C ALA A 209 12.61 -8.94 -10.60
N PHE A 210 12.30 -7.72 -10.11
CA PHE A 210 10.99 -7.10 -10.28
C PHE A 210 10.58 -7.03 -11.76
N ALA A 211 11.47 -6.51 -12.61
CA ALA A 211 11.16 -6.34 -14.02
C ALA A 211 10.91 -7.68 -14.75
N LYS A 212 11.61 -8.74 -14.38
CA LYS A 212 11.40 -10.10 -14.90
C LYS A 212 10.08 -10.68 -14.41
N LYS A 213 9.79 -10.58 -13.10
CA LYS A 213 8.55 -11.06 -12.48
C LYS A 213 7.31 -10.47 -13.17
N HIS A 214 7.37 -9.17 -13.51
CA HIS A 214 6.28 -8.46 -14.18
C HIS A 214 6.35 -8.50 -15.70
N SER A 215 7.21 -9.34 -16.29
CA SER A 215 7.34 -9.52 -17.74
C SER A 215 7.51 -8.21 -18.51
N LEU A 216 8.22 -7.24 -17.92
CA LEU A 216 8.47 -5.97 -18.56
C LEU A 216 9.34 -6.14 -19.82
N PRO A 217 9.27 -5.23 -20.81
CA PRO A 217 10.12 -5.27 -22.00
C PRO A 217 11.60 -5.40 -21.64
N PHE A 218 12.38 -6.11 -22.48
CA PHE A 218 13.79 -6.44 -22.21
C PHE A 218 14.64 -5.20 -21.86
N TRP A 219 14.44 -4.08 -22.55
CA TRP A 219 15.16 -2.84 -22.25
C TRP A 219 14.86 -2.30 -20.83
N LYS A 220 13.61 -2.46 -20.33
CA LYS A 220 13.27 -2.10 -18.95
C LYS A 220 13.89 -3.08 -17.95
N GLN A 221 13.99 -4.37 -18.30
CA GLN A 221 14.68 -5.34 -17.45
C GLN A 221 16.17 -4.99 -17.30
N MET A 222 16.83 -4.58 -18.38
CA MET A 222 18.22 -4.09 -18.32
C MET A 222 18.34 -2.81 -17.49
N LEU A 223 17.45 -1.83 -17.74
CA LEU A 223 17.45 -0.56 -17.02
C LEU A 223 17.30 -0.77 -15.51
N PHE A 224 16.29 -1.53 -15.08
CA PHE A 224 16.06 -1.82 -13.66
C PHE A 224 17.13 -2.73 -13.06
N GLY A 225 17.73 -3.62 -13.85
CA GLY A 225 18.90 -4.40 -13.43
C GLY A 225 20.12 -3.53 -13.11
N ILE A 226 20.34 -2.46 -13.88
CA ILE A 226 21.42 -1.51 -13.62
C ILE A 226 21.05 -0.63 -12.41
N ALA A 227 19.84 -0.07 -12.39
CA ALA A 227 19.38 0.81 -11.31
C ALA A 227 19.36 0.11 -9.95
N GLY A 228 18.86 -1.13 -9.89
CA GLY A 228 18.76 -1.92 -8.65
C GLY A 228 20.04 -2.65 -8.23
N ARG A 229 21.15 -2.53 -9.00
CA ARG A 229 22.38 -3.31 -8.76
C ARG A 229 22.98 -3.12 -7.36
N ASN A 230 22.86 -1.91 -6.80
CA ASN A 230 23.37 -1.63 -5.45
C ASN A 230 22.52 -2.32 -4.39
N LEU A 231 21.20 -2.34 -4.57
CA LEU A 231 20.26 -3.06 -3.69
C LEU A 231 20.51 -4.57 -3.73
N ASP A 232 20.71 -5.13 -4.92
CA ASP A 232 21.02 -6.55 -5.09
C ASP A 232 22.38 -6.92 -4.45
N LYS A 233 23.38 -6.05 -4.55
CA LYS A 233 24.68 -6.25 -3.87
C LYS A 233 24.53 -6.20 -2.35
N LEU A 234 23.73 -5.26 -1.84
CA LEU A 234 23.50 -5.11 -0.42
C LEU A 234 22.74 -6.32 0.14
N ALA A 235 21.70 -6.76 -0.55
CA ALA A 235 20.97 -7.99 -0.21
C ALA A 235 21.92 -9.19 -0.13
N LYS A 236 22.79 -9.36 -1.14
CA LYS A 236 23.81 -10.43 -1.15
C LYS A 236 24.81 -10.32 0.00
N LYS A 237 25.24 -9.10 0.35
CA LYS A 237 26.14 -8.85 1.49
C LYS A 237 25.56 -9.36 2.80
N HIS A 238 24.25 -9.23 2.98
CA HIS A 238 23.51 -9.64 4.17
C HIS A 238 22.83 -11.02 4.04
N GLU A 239 23.16 -11.78 2.99
CA GLU A 239 22.55 -13.11 2.72
C GLU A 239 21.01 -13.07 2.72
N ALA A 240 20.42 -11.99 2.20
CA ALA A 240 18.99 -11.72 2.20
C ALA A 240 18.44 -11.54 0.78
N ASP A 241 17.11 -11.55 0.63
CA ASP A 241 16.41 -11.28 -0.62
C ASP A 241 15.87 -9.85 -0.64
N TYR A 242 16.12 -9.11 -1.72
CA TYR A 242 15.48 -7.83 -2.00
C TYR A 242 14.31 -8.00 -2.95
N ARG A 243 13.15 -7.47 -2.56
CA ARG A 243 11.94 -7.43 -3.36
C ARG A 243 11.45 -5.98 -3.45
N PHE A 244 10.92 -5.59 -4.60
CA PHE A 244 10.21 -4.31 -4.77
C PHE A 244 8.75 -4.61 -5.08
N LEU A 245 7.84 -3.96 -4.37
CA LEU A 245 6.41 -4.09 -4.60
C LEU A 245 5.84 -2.82 -5.23
N PHE A 246 5.19 -3.00 -6.37
CA PHE A 246 4.29 -2.01 -6.95
C PHE A 246 2.89 -2.62 -6.96
N VAL A 247 2.04 -2.15 -6.04
CA VAL A 247 0.72 -2.72 -5.80
C VAL A 247 -0.16 -2.69 -7.05
N ARG A 248 -0.83 -3.80 -7.35
CA ARG A 248 -1.79 -3.92 -8.43
C ARG A 248 -3.22 -4.10 -7.91
N GLU A 249 -4.19 -3.89 -8.79
CA GLU A 249 -5.58 -4.24 -8.54
C GLU A 249 -5.77 -5.75 -8.40
N ASP A 250 -6.67 -6.15 -7.53
CA ASP A 250 -7.12 -7.53 -7.39
C ASP A 250 -8.40 -7.59 -6.54
N GLY A 251 -9.55 -7.71 -7.19
CA GLY A 251 -10.86 -7.75 -6.49
C GLY A 251 -11.06 -9.01 -5.64
N HIS A 252 -10.37 -10.13 -5.98
CA HIS A 252 -10.41 -11.33 -5.15
C HIS A 252 -9.66 -11.13 -3.83
N GLN A 253 -8.45 -10.52 -3.89
CA GLN A 253 -7.70 -10.17 -2.69
C GLN A 253 -8.43 -9.12 -1.86
N LEU A 254 -9.02 -8.10 -2.51
CA LEU A 254 -9.87 -7.13 -1.81
C LEU A 254 -11.05 -7.79 -1.09
N SER A 255 -11.68 -8.79 -1.70
CA SER A 255 -12.76 -9.54 -1.03
C SER A 255 -12.27 -10.32 0.20
N LYS A 256 -11.02 -10.82 0.20
CA LYS A 256 -10.41 -11.41 1.40
C LYS A 256 -10.10 -10.36 2.45
N ILE A 257 -9.58 -9.21 2.05
CA ILE A 257 -9.32 -8.07 2.93
C ILE A 257 -10.62 -7.57 3.55
N SER A 258 -11.73 -7.47 2.78
CA SER A 258 -13.05 -7.11 3.33
C SER A 258 -13.46 -8.04 4.48
N ARG A 259 -13.25 -9.35 4.33
CA ARG A 259 -13.57 -10.32 5.38
C ARG A 259 -12.70 -10.16 6.62
N LEU A 260 -11.39 -9.94 6.44
CA LEU A 260 -10.47 -9.67 7.55
C LEU A 260 -10.89 -8.40 8.30
N ILE A 261 -11.28 -7.36 7.60
CA ILE A 261 -11.77 -6.11 8.20
C ILE A 261 -13.01 -6.36 9.04
N ASP A 262 -13.99 -7.09 8.49
CA ASP A 262 -15.22 -7.42 9.19
C ASP A 262 -14.96 -8.34 10.42
N GLU A 263 -14.04 -9.30 10.31
CA GLU A 263 -13.69 -10.25 11.36
C GLU A 263 -12.93 -9.61 12.53
N TYR A 264 -11.94 -8.75 12.20
CA TYR A 264 -11.06 -8.13 13.20
C TYR A 264 -11.45 -6.70 13.56
N ASN A 265 -12.57 -6.19 13.03
CA ASN A 265 -13.05 -4.80 13.22
C ASN A 265 -11.97 -3.75 12.93
N ILE A 266 -11.25 -3.91 11.82
CA ILE A 266 -10.20 -2.98 11.42
C ILE A 266 -10.84 -1.71 10.85
N VAL A 267 -10.56 -0.55 11.47
CA VAL A 267 -11.07 0.74 11.02
C VAL A 267 -9.88 1.65 10.68
N PRO A 268 -9.64 1.94 9.39
CA PRO A 268 -8.59 2.88 9.01
C PRO A 268 -8.97 4.30 9.44
N GLU A 269 -8.01 5.06 9.95
CA GLU A 269 -8.22 6.47 10.22
C GLU A 269 -8.31 7.27 8.92
N ILE A 270 -9.24 8.18 8.90
CA ILE A 270 -9.40 9.19 7.87
C ILE A 270 -8.93 10.53 8.44
N ASP A 271 -8.21 11.32 7.65
CA ASP A 271 -7.81 12.66 8.06
C ASP A 271 -9.06 13.54 8.33
N GLU A 272 -8.95 14.45 9.28
CA GLU A 272 -10.05 15.34 9.67
C GLU A 272 -10.50 16.26 8.53
N HIS A 273 -9.59 16.56 7.59
CA HIS A 273 -9.88 17.38 6.42
C HIS A 273 -10.52 16.54 5.32
N ILE A 274 -11.79 16.76 5.07
CA ILE A 274 -12.53 16.18 3.96
C ILE A 274 -12.60 17.21 2.83
N PHE A 275 -12.16 16.84 1.64
CA PHE A 275 -12.09 17.73 0.48
C PHE A 275 -13.20 17.44 -0.52
N THR A 276 -13.63 18.46 -1.26
CA THR A 276 -14.44 18.29 -2.46
C THR A 276 -13.54 18.14 -3.70
N ILE A 277 -14.12 17.79 -4.84
CA ILE A 277 -13.36 17.67 -6.09
C ILE A 277 -12.68 18.99 -6.50
N ASP A 278 -13.30 20.13 -6.23
CA ASP A 278 -12.73 21.45 -6.52
C ASP A 278 -11.48 21.75 -5.67
N GLN A 279 -11.35 21.08 -4.53
CA GLN A 279 -10.22 21.21 -3.59
C GLN A 279 -9.15 20.14 -3.79
N VAL A 280 -9.15 19.42 -4.90
CA VAL A 280 -8.20 18.33 -5.17
C VAL A 280 -6.72 18.76 -5.03
N ASN A 281 -6.39 19.99 -5.43
CA ASN A 281 -5.02 20.51 -5.32
C ASN A 281 -4.59 20.71 -3.85
N GLU A 282 -5.51 21.11 -2.98
CA GLU A 282 -5.28 21.25 -1.55
C GLU A 282 -5.05 19.88 -0.91
N ALA A 283 -5.89 18.89 -1.26
CA ALA A 283 -5.75 17.51 -0.82
C ALA A 283 -4.40 16.89 -1.24
N LEU A 284 -3.99 17.10 -2.49
CA LEU A 284 -2.67 16.65 -3.00
C LEU A 284 -1.51 17.33 -2.26
N ASN A 285 -1.63 18.63 -1.97
CA ASN A 285 -0.60 19.38 -1.23
C ASN A 285 -0.49 18.90 0.22
N LEU A 286 -1.62 18.59 0.88
CA LEU A 286 -1.62 18.03 2.22
C LEU A 286 -0.89 16.69 2.25
N VAL A 287 -1.19 15.78 1.32
CA VAL A 287 -0.50 14.48 1.21
C VAL A 287 0.99 14.66 0.92
N ARG A 288 1.35 15.61 0.04
CA ARG A 288 2.76 15.93 -0.27
C ARG A 288 3.52 16.42 0.95
N GLY A 289 2.87 17.14 1.85
CA GLY A 289 3.45 17.64 3.09
C GLY A 289 3.79 16.54 4.10
N GLY A 290 3.22 15.35 3.99
CA GLY A 290 3.50 14.19 4.84
C GLY A 290 3.00 14.30 6.28
N HIS A 291 2.21 15.33 6.61
CA HIS A 291 1.71 15.59 7.97
C HIS A 291 0.22 15.22 8.13
N VAL A 292 -0.18 14.09 7.56
CA VAL A 292 -1.55 13.59 7.62
C VAL A 292 -1.76 12.63 8.80
N ASN A 293 -2.93 12.68 9.40
CA ASN A 293 -3.31 11.77 10.50
C ASN A 293 -4.29 10.70 10.02
N GLY A 294 -3.97 10.05 8.92
CA GLY A 294 -4.85 9.05 8.32
C GLY A 294 -4.91 9.20 6.80
N LYS A 295 -5.98 8.72 6.21
CA LYS A 295 -6.21 8.78 4.77
C LYS A 295 -6.90 10.09 4.38
N VAL A 296 -6.33 10.83 3.44
CA VAL A 296 -6.97 12.02 2.86
C VAL A 296 -8.01 11.58 1.84
N VAL A 297 -9.21 12.13 1.89
CA VAL A 297 -10.34 11.73 1.04
C VAL A 297 -11.00 12.91 0.35
N ILE A 298 -11.54 12.65 -0.83
CA ILE A 298 -12.41 13.54 -1.62
C ILE A 298 -13.82 13.00 -1.53
N ASP A 299 -14.77 13.84 -1.13
CA ASP A 299 -16.20 13.54 -1.04
C ASP A 299 -16.90 14.05 -2.29
N PHE A 300 -17.67 13.20 -2.96
CA PHE A 300 -18.48 13.53 -4.13
C PHE A 300 -19.96 13.73 -3.81
N ASN A 301 -20.37 13.59 -2.55
CA ASN A 301 -21.76 13.77 -2.12
C ASN A 301 -22.10 15.21 -1.76
N ASN A 302 -21.10 16.11 -1.72
CA ASN A 302 -21.23 17.52 -1.37
C ASN A 302 -21.14 18.43 -2.59
#